data_2f8ae4f1c234763d61a98609c1e1eaa6
#
_entry.id   2f8ae4f1c234763d61a98609c1e1eaa6
#
_cell.length_a   1.000
_cell.length_b   1.000
_cell.length_c   1.000
_cell.angle_alpha   90.00
_cell.angle_beta   90.00
_cell.angle_gamma   90.00
#
_symmetry.space_group_name_H-M   'P 1'
#
loop_
_entity.id
_entity.type
_entity.pdbx_description
1 polymer ?
#
loop_
_entity_poly.entity_id
_entity_poly.type
_entity_poly.pdbx_seq_one_letter_code
_entity_poly.pdbx_strand_id
1 'polypeptide(L)'
;MIAIKNEHELEAMRQACKITAAARALAGEMVRPGVSTRTIDRAVHDYIVSQGAKPSFLNYNGYPGSACISVNDTVIHGIPGGYTLKEGDIVSVDVGAYYKGFHGDCAATYPCGTISAEAQKLIDVTKQSFFEGIRFATQGHRVSDISHAIQTYVESNGFSVVRTFVGHGVGRQLHEEPEVPNYGHPGHGPRLLKGMTLAIEPMVNVGTYDVRILKDGWTTVTADGKLSAHYENTVLITDGEPEILTVNEGL
;
A
#
# COMPACT_ATOMS: atom_id res chain seq x y z
N MET A 1 -0.21 19.76 -9.86
CA MET A 1 -0.25 19.39 -11.32
C MET A 1 0.15 17.94 -11.45
N ILE A 2 -0.64 17.14 -12.16
CA ILE A 2 -0.35 15.71 -12.35
C ILE A 2 0.91 15.55 -13.20
N ALA A 3 1.87 14.77 -12.72
CA ALA A 3 3.15 14.53 -13.40
C ALA A 3 3.05 13.34 -14.37
N ILE A 4 3.47 13.57 -15.62
CA ILE A 4 3.61 12.51 -16.62
C ILE A 4 5.09 12.19 -16.76
N LYS A 5 5.48 10.95 -16.49
CA LYS A 5 6.86 10.49 -16.53
C LYS A 5 7.25 10.12 -17.96
N ASN A 6 8.44 10.55 -18.38
CA ASN A 6 9.05 10.10 -19.63
C ASN A 6 9.79 8.76 -19.43
N GLU A 7 10.23 8.12 -20.50
CA GLU A 7 10.87 6.78 -20.43
C GLU A 7 12.12 6.72 -19.53
N HIS A 8 12.92 7.79 -19.52
CA HIS A 8 14.10 7.85 -18.63
C HIS A 8 13.69 7.92 -17.15
N GLU A 9 12.63 8.66 -16.83
CA GLU A 9 12.08 8.73 -15.48
C GLU A 9 11.42 7.42 -15.06
N LEU A 10 10.71 6.76 -15.99
CA LEU A 10 10.10 5.45 -15.76
C LEU A 10 11.14 4.37 -15.47
N GLU A 11 12.30 4.41 -16.15
CA GLU A 11 13.39 3.47 -15.84
C GLU A 11 13.91 3.65 -14.41
N ALA A 12 14.09 4.89 -13.94
CA ALA A 12 14.48 5.17 -12.57
C ALA A 12 13.39 4.72 -11.57
N MET A 13 12.11 4.92 -11.91
CA MET A 13 10.99 4.45 -11.09
C MET A 13 10.93 2.93 -10.99
N ARG A 14 11.12 2.20 -12.10
CA ARG A 14 11.17 0.73 -12.07
C ARG A 14 12.25 0.23 -11.11
N GLN A 15 13.42 0.89 -11.09
CA GLN A 15 14.50 0.53 -10.15
C GLN A 15 14.10 0.80 -8.69
N ALA A 16 13.52 1.97 -8.38
CA ALA A 16 13.02 2.28 -7.05
C ALA A 16 11.93 1.29 -6.61
N CYS A 17 10.97 1.00 -7.49
CA CYS A 17 9.88 0.06 -7.24
C CYS A 17 10.38 -1.38 -7.03
N LYS A 18 11.40 -1.81 -7.76
CA LYS A 18 12.02 -3.14 -7.56
C LYS A 18 12.65 -3.28 -6.18
N ILE A 19 13.36 -2.25 -5.71
CA ILE A 19 13.93 -2.21 -4.36
C ILE A 19 12.80 -2.25 -3.32
N THR A 20 11.74 -1.46 -3.52
CA THR A 20 10.57 -1.40 -2.65
C THR A 20 9.89 -2.76 -2.53
N ALA A 21 9.61 -3.41 -3.66
CA ALA A 21 8.96 -4.72 -3.70
C ALA A 21 9.78 -5.81 -2.99
N ALA A 22 11.10 -5.80 -3.19
CA ALA A 22 11.99 -6.75 -2.52
C ALA A 22 12.07 -6.50 -1.01
N ALA A 23 12.08 -5.24 -0.56
CA ALA A 23 12.05 -4.89 0.86
C ALA A 23 10.72 -5.32 1.52
N ARG A 24 9.58 -5.15 0.83
CA ARG A 24 8.27 -5.65 1.29
C ARG A 24 8.26 -7.17 1.38
N ALA A 25 8.81 -7.88 0.39
CA ALA A 25 8.90 -9.34 0.41
C ALA A 25 9.73 -9.84 1.59
N LEU A 26 10.91 -9.26 1.81
CA LEU A 26 11.75 -9.54 2.97
C LEU A 26 10.97 -9.37 4.30
N ALA A 27 10.23 -8.26 4.42
CA ALA A 27 9.42 -8.01 5.60
C ALA A 27 8.33 -9.09 5.79
N GLY A 28 7.68 -9.50 4.70
CA GLY A 28 6.66 -10.55 4.70
C GLY A 28 7.20 -11.89 5.19
N GLU A 29 8.40 -12.31 4.76
CA GLU A 29 9.08 -13.52 5.23
C GLU A 29 9.40 -13.50 6.73
N MET A 30 9.54 -12.30 7.30
CA MET A 30 9.81 -12.11 8.73
C MET A 30 8.54 -12.12 9.60
N VAL A 31 7.34 -12.05 9.01
CA VAL A 31 6.07 -12.09 9.74
C VAL A 31 5.83 -13.49 10.30
N ARG A 32 6.21 -13.67 11.57
CA ARG A 32 6.03 -14.91 12.31
C ARG A 32 5.95 -14.65 13.81
N PRO A 33 5.31 -15.53 14.60
CA PRO A 33 5.23 -15.37 16.04
C PRO A 33 6.61 -15.19 16.69
N GLY A 34 6.70 -14.28 17.64
CA GLY A 34 7.93 -13.99 18.39
C GLY A 34 8.82 -12.91 17.78
N VAL A 35 8.57 -12.46 16.57
CA VAL A 35 9.31 -11.34 15.95
C VAL A 35 8.67 -10.01 16.36
N SER A 36 9.49 -9.02 16.71
CA SER A 36 8.96 -7.67 16.99
C SER A 36 8.82 -6.84 15.71
N THR A 37 7.85 -5.91 15.68
CA THR A 37 7.68 -4.99 14.55
C THR A 37 8.92 -4.12 14.33
N ARG A 38 9.65 -3.76 15.39
CA ARG A 38 10.95 -3.07 15.29
C ARG A 38 12.01 -3.91 14.56
N THR A 39 12.02 -5.22 14.76
CA THR A 39 12.98 -6.11 14.07
C THR A 39 12.72 -6.14 12.58
N ILE A 40 11.46 -6.15 12.16
CA ILE A 40 11.06 -6.09 10.75
C ILE A 40 11.45 -4.74 10.14
N ASP A 41 11.11 -3.63 10.80
CA ASP A 41 11.46 -2.27 10.36
C ASP A 41 12.97 -2.12 10.13
N ARG A 42 13.78 -2.63 11.08
CA ARG A 42 15.24 -2.57 10.95
C ARG A 42 15.74 -3.36 9.74
N ALA A 43 15.21 -4.54 9.51
CA ALA A 43 15.59 -5.35 8.34
C ALA A 43 15.22 -4.65 7.02
N VAL A 44 14.04 -4.03 6.94
CA VAL A 44 13.63 -3.21 5.80
C VAL A 44 14.59 -2.03 5.59
N HIS A 45 14.92 -1.31 6.68
CA HIS A 45 15.88 -0.20 6.64
C HIS A 45 17.23 -0.66 6.07
N ASP A 46 17.81 -1.70 6.69
CA ASP A 46 19.14 -2.18 6.34
C ASP A 46 19.17 -2.69 4.88
N TYR A 47 18.12 -3.37 4.43
CA TYR A 47 17.99 -3.81 3.05
C TYR A 47 17.96 -2.63 2.07
N ILE A 48 17.06 -1.65 2.28
CA ILE A 48 16.94 -0.48 1.39
C ILE A 48 18.28 0.27 1.29
N VAL A 49 18.94 0.50 2.44
CA VAL A 49 20.26 1.17 2.48
C VAL A 49 21.32 0.35 1.75
N SER A 50 21.32 -0.97 1.88
CA SER A 50 22.25 -1.86 1.17
C SER A 50 22.13 -1.79 -0.34
N GLN A 51 20.95 -1.40 -0.85
CA GLN A 51 20.71 -1.18 -2.29
C GLN A 51 21.13 0.22 -2.77
N GLY A 52 21.74 1.04 -1.90
CA GLY A 52 22.09 2.44 -2.21
C GLY A 52 20.88 3.37 -2.29
N ALA A 53 19.73 2.94 -1.77
CA ALA A 53 18.48 3.69 -1.68
C ALA A 53 18.28 4.28 -0.27
N LYS A 54 17.20 5.05 -0.08
CA LYS A 54 16.79 5.58 1.21
C LYS A 54 15.36 5.14 1.51
N PRO A 55 15.03 4.76 2.76
CA PRO A 55 13.63 4.55 3.15
C PRO A 55 12.82 5.84 2.92
N SER A 56 11.71 5.75 2.20
CA SER A 56 10.89 6.92 1.86
C SER A 56 10.15 7.49 3.05
N PHE A 57 9.79 6.65 4.02
CA PHE A 57 8.94 7.04 5.15
C PHE A 57 9.73 7.63 6.32
N LEU A 58 10.98 7.21 6.50
CA LEU A 58 11.81 7.67 7.63
C LEU A 58 11.99 9.19 7.60
N ASN A 59 11.50 9.85 8.66
CA ASN A 59 11.44 11.31 8.80
C ASN A 59 10.52 12.04 7.81
N TYR A 60 9.71 11.33 7.02
CA TYR A 60 8.69 11.95 6.19
C TYR A 60 7.61 12.56 7.09
N ASN A 61 7.50 13.90 7.07
CA ASN A 61 6.62 14.65 7.98
C ASN A 61 6.78 14.26 9.47
N GLY A 62 7.97 13.77 9.87
CA GLY A 62 8.25 13.36 11.25
C GLY A 62 7.91 11.90 11.57
N TYR A 63 7.52 11.07 10.59
CA TYR A 63 7.29 9.64 10.81
C TYR A 63 8.60 8.93 11.23
N PRO A 64 8.61 8.12 12.30
CA PRO A 64 9.85 7.64 12.89
C PRO A 64 10.37 6.30 12.33
N GLY A 65 9.57 5.58 11.54
CA GLY A 65 9.90 4.25 11.00
C GLY A 65 10.39 4.27 9.54
N SER A 66 11.06 3.22 9.12
CA SER A 66 11.41 2.99 7.71
C SER A 66 10.30 2.28 6.95
N ALA A 67 9.44 1.57 7.66
CA ALA A 67 8.21 0.94 7.18
C ALA A 67 7.05 1.29 8.11
N CYS A 68 5.81 1.23 7.59
CA CYS A 68 4.62 1.19 8.43
C CYS A 68 4.26 -0.28 8.68
N ILE A 69 4.10 -0.66 9.97
CA ILE A 69 3.78 -2.04 10.35
C ILE A 69 2.51 -2.02 11.19
N SER A 70 1.42 -2.35 10.56
CA SER A 70 0.06 -2.21 11.09
C SER A 70 -0.51 -3.59 11.43
N VAL A 71 -0.82 -3.84 12.69
CA VAL A 71 -1.24 -5.15 13.20
C VAL A 71 -2.74 -5.13 13.52
N ASN A 72 -3.47 -6.13 13.05
CA ASN A 72 -4.88 -6.42 13.34
C ASN A 72 -5.84 -5.27 13.01
N ASP A 73 -6.28 -4.50 14.00
CA ASP A 73 -7.18 -3.36 13.86
C ASP A 73 -6.48 -2.06 13.46
N THR A 74 -5.15 -2.08 13.39
CA THR A 74 -4.39 -0.96 12.80
C THR A 74 -4.52 -1.01 11.28
N VAL A 75 -5.06 0.07 10.71
CA VAL A 75 -5.34 0.18 9.28
C VAL A 75 -4.06 0.48 8.51
N ILE A 76 -3.41 1.62 8.85
CA ILE A 76 -2.18 2.12 8.25
C ILE A 76 -1.34 2.90 9.28
N HIS A 77 -0.14 3.27 8.87
CA HIS A 77 0.79 4.11 9.62
C HIS A 77 1.15 3.58 11.01
N GLY A 78 1.03 2.26 11.23
CA GLY A 78 1.47 1.64 12.48
C GLY A 78 2.96 1.86 12.69
N ILE A 79 3.32 2.53 13.82
CA ILE A 79 4.73 2.83 14.14
C ILE A 79 5.42 1.55 14.63
N PRO A 80 6.52 1.11 13.99
CA PRO A 80 7.27 -0.05 14.43
C PRO A 80 7.81 0.11 15.87
N GLY A 81 7.62 -0.90 16.71
CA GLY A 81 7.96 -0.80 18.10
C GLY A 81 8.24 -2.14 18.78
N GLY A 82 8.02 -2.17 20.10
CA GLY A 82 8.23 -3.36 20.92
C GLY A 82 7.13 -4.42 20.82
N TYR A 83 6.07 -4.20 20.03
CA TYR A 83 5.03 -5.21 19.84
C TYR A 83 5.64 -6.47 19.22
N THR A 84 5.46 -7.58 19.89
CA THR A 84 5.91 -8.90 19.43
C THR A 84 4.73 -9.64 18.81
N LEU A 85 4.89 -10.02 17.56
CA LEU A 85 3.85 -10.72 16.79
C LEU A 85 3.46 -12.04 17.44
N LYS A 86 2.17 -12.36 17.35
CA LYS A 86 1.57 -13.56 17.95
C LYS A 86 0.92 -14.41 16.87
N GLU A 87 0.76 -15.68 17.17
CA GLU A 87 -0.06 -16.58 16.36
C GLU A 87 -1.48 -16.00 16.19
N GLY A 88 -1.94 -15.94 14.96
CA GLY A 88 -3.25 -15.40 14.62
C GLY A 88 -3.28 -13.90 14.27
N ASP A 89 -2.19 -13.16 14.45
CA ASP A 89 -2.11 -11.76 13.98
C ASP A 89 -2.14 -11.70 12.44
N ILE A 90 -2.70 -10.63 11.90
CA ILE A 90 -2.49 -10.19 10.52
C ILE A 90 -1.68 -8.90 10.52
N VAL A 91 -0.74 -8.78 9.60
CA VAL A 91 0.25 -7.70 9.63
C VAL A 91 0.34 -7.04 8.26
N SER A 92 -0.16 -5.82 8.15
CA SER A 92 0.05 -4.99 6.97
C SER A 92 1.42 -4.34 7.06
N VAL A 93 2.27 -4.62 6.09
CA VAL A 93 3.60 -4.01 5.96
C VAL A 93 3.59 -3.14 4.72
N ASP A 94 3.85 -1.86 4.92
CA ASP A 94 3.91 -0.85 3.89
C ASP A 94 5.32 -0.27 3.85
N VAL A 95 5.90 -0.20 2.64
CA VAL A 95 7.30 0.10 2.39
C VAL A 95 7.44 1.04 1.21
N GLY A 96 8.21 2.11 1.41
CA GLY A 96 8.65 2.99 0.33
C GLY A 96 10.17 3.07 0.23
N ALA A 97 10.71 3.10 -0.98
CA ALA A 97 12.13 3.33 -1.23
C ALA A 97 12.36 4.48 -2.22
N TYR A 98 13.28 5.38 -1.86
CA TYR A 98 13.72 6.48 -2.71
C TYR A 98 15.05 6.14 -3.36
N TYR A 99 15.07 6.07 -4.68
CA TYR A 99 16.26 5.75 -5.46
C TYR A 99 16.32 6.57 -6.74
N LYS A 100 17.51 7.11 -7.06
CA LYS A 100 17.74 7.92 -8.27
C LYS A 100 16.71 9.02 -8.55
N GLY A 101 16.21 9.66 -7.50
CA GLY A 101 15.29 10.80 -7.62
C GLY A 101 13.81 10.42 -7.65
N PHE A 102 13.46 9.14 -7.46
CA PHE A 102 12.08 8.65 -7.48
C PHE A 102 11.77 7.73 -6.30
N HIS A 103 10.48 7.71 -5.92
CA HIS A 103 9.93 6.81 -4.93
C HIS A 103 9.23 5.63 -5.58
N GLY A 104 9.37 4.45 -4.99
CA GLY A 104 8.45 3.34 -5.14
C GLY A 104 7.66 3.19 -3.85
N ASP A 105 6.43 2.69 -3.93
CA ASP A 105 5.52 2.51 -2.81
C ASP A 105 4.71 1.22 -2.96
N CYS A 106 4.63 0.40 -1.90
CA CYS A 106 3.80 -0.80 -1.92
C CYS A 106 3.57 -1.40 -0.54
N ALA A 107 2.37 -1.97 -0.35
CA ALA A 107 1.98 -2.66 0.86
C ALA A 107 1.38 -4.04 0.60
N ALA A 108 1.44 -4.90 1.60
CA ALA A 108 0.68 -6.14 1.64
C ALA A 108 0.41 -6.57 3.08
N THR A 109 -0.68 -7.32 3.29
CA THR A 109 -1.02 -7.90 4.57
C THR A 109 -0.64 -9.38 4.60
N TYR A 110 0.08 -9.78 5.63
CA TYR A 110 0.62 -11.12 5.81
C TYR A 110 0.01 -11.80 7.04
N PRO A 111 -0.28 -13.11 6.98
CA PRO A 111 -0.67 -13.88 8.15
C PRO A 111 0.53 -14.15 9.05
N CYS A 112 0.34 -14.08 10.36
CA CYS A 112 1.32 -14.48 11.36
C CYS A 112 0.93 -15.84 11.95
N GLY A 113 1.52 -16.91 11.42
CA GLY A 113 1.13 -18.26 11.74
C GLY A 113 -0.25 -18.62 11.18
N THR A 114 -1.05 -19.34 11.96
CA THR A 114 -2.42 -19.73 11.58
C THR A 114 -3.41 -18.64 11.95
N ILE A 115 -4.12 -18.10 10.97
CA ILE A 115 -5.12 -17.05 11.15
C ILE A 115 -6.54 -17.59 10.99
N SER A 116 -7.54 -16.81 11.41
CA SER A 116 -8.95 -17.18 11.24
C SER A 116 -9.38 -17.16 9.76
N ALA A 117 -10.43 -17.89 9.41
CA ALA A 117 -11.00 -17.87 8.06
C ALA A 117 -11.50 -16.47 7.65
N GLU A 118 -12.01 -15.67 8.59
CA GLU A 118 -12.42 -14.29 8.34
C GLU A 118 -11.21 -13.40 8.01
N ALA A 119 -10.11 -13.55 8.76
CA ALA A 119 -8.88 -12.81 8.51
C ALA A 119 -8.27 -13.18 7.15
N GLN A 120 -8.26 -14.47 6.79
CA GLN A 120 -7.79 -14.91 5.48
C GLN A 120 -8.67 -14.33 4.36
N LYS A 121 -9.99 -14.42 4.51
CA LYS A 121 -10.94 -13.83 3.54
C LYS A 121 -10.70 -12.31 3.39
N LEU A 122 -10.46 -11.59 4.48
CA LEU A 122 -10.18 -10.15 4.45
C LEU A 122 -8.91 -9.87 3.62
N ILE A 123 -7.82 -10.59 3.86
CA ILE A 123 -6.56 -10.45 3.11
C ILE A 123 -6.80 -10.71 1.62
N ASP A 124 -7.47 -11.81 1.29
CA ASP A 124 -7.70 -12.22 -0.09
C ASP A 124 -8.59 -11.21 -0.84
N VAL A 125 -9.67 -10.74 -0.20
CA VAL A 125 -10.58 -9.74 -0.79
C VAL A 125 -9.86 -8.40 -0.95
N THR A 126 -9.05 -7.97 0.01
CA THR A 126 -8.30 -6.73 -0.09
C THR A 126 -7.31 -6.79 -1.25
N LYS A 127 -6.55 -7.87 -1.36
CA LYS A 127 -5.64 -8.09 -2.49
C LYS A 127 -6.39 -8.14 -3.82
N GLN A 128 -7.47 -8.91 -3.91
CA GLN A 128 -8.23 -9.05 -5.17
C GLN A 128 -8.90 -7.73 -5.58
N SER A 129 -9.33 -6.89 -4.62
CA SER A 129 -9.94 -5.60 -4.94
C SER A 129 -8.99 -4.67 -5.69
N PHE A 130 -7.68 -4.73 -5.39
CA PHE A 130 -6.66 -4.04 -6.17
C PHE A 130 -6.68 -4.50 -7.63
N PHE A 131 -6.71 -5.82 -7.88
CA PHE A 131 -6.72 -6.36 -9.25
C PHE A 131 -8.01 -6.04 -9.99
N GLU A 132 -9.16 -5.96 -9.31
CA GLU A 132 -10.39 -5.46 -9.93
C GLU A 132 -10.27 -3.98 -10.30
N GLY A 133 -9.65 -3.17 -9.44
CA GLY A 133 -9.43 -1.74 -9.69
C GLY A 133 -8.50 -1.47 -10.87
N ILE A 134 -7.34 -2.13 -10.92
CA ILE A 134 -6.34 -1.86 -11.96
C ILE A 134 -6.79 -2.23 -13.38
N ARG A 135 -7.83 -3.03 -13.56
CA ARG A 135 -8.46 -3.26 -14.88
C ARG A 135 -8.92 -1.96 -15.54
N PHE A 136 -9.16 -0.92 -14.75
CA PHE A 136 -9.52 0.42 -15.19
C PHE A 136 -8.34 1.41 -15.16
N ALA A 137 -7.15 0.96 -14.74
CA ALA A 137 -5.95 1.79 -14.68
C ALA A 137 -5.27 1.93 -16.05
N THR A 138 -6.04 2.27 -17.08
CA THR A 138 -5.61 2.39 -18.48
C THR A 138 -5.97 3.75 -19.04
N GLN A 139 -5.26 4.17 -20.09
CA GLN A 139 -5.52 5.44 -20.74
C GLN A 139 -6.98 5.56 -21.20
N GLY A 140 -7.59 6.71 -20.94
CA GLY A 140 -8.96 7.01 -21.31
C GLY A 140 -9.99 6.84 -20.20
N HIS A 141 -9.75 5.98 -19.24
CA HIS A 141 -10.54 5.89 -18.00
C HIS A 141 -10.30 7.10 -17.10
N ARG A 142 -11.04 7.15 -16.00
CA ARG A 142 -10.87 8.17 -14.95
C ARG A 142 -10.49 7.52 -13.65
N VAL A 143 -9.88 8.29 -12.76
CA VAL A 143 -9.47 7.82 -11.43
C VAL A 143 -10.63 7.11 -10.70
N SER A 144 -11.85 7.65 -10.76
CA SER A 144 -12.99 7.06 -10.05
C SER A 144 -13.50 5.74 -10.66
N ASP A 145 -13.07 5.38 -11.86
CA ASP A 145 -13.40 4.06 -12.42
C ASP A 145 -12.65 2.96 -11.65
N ILE A 146 -11.39 3.22 -11.29
CA ILE A 146 -10.60 2.38 -10.38
C ILE A 146 -11.29 2.30 -9.02
N SER A 147 -11.62 3.46 -8.44
CA SER A 147 -12.26 3.61 -7.13
C SER A 147 -13.56 2.81 -7.02
N HIS A 148 -14.40 2.92 -8.02
CA HIS A 148 -15.71 2.24 -8.07
C HIS A 148 -15.56 0.72 -8.15
N ALA A 149 -14.63 0.23 -8.94
CA ALA A 149 -14.38 -1.21 -9.07
C ALA A 149 -13.88 -1.81 -7.76
N ILE A 150 -12.95 -1.13 -7.06
CA ILE A 150 -12.46 -1.53 -5.73
C ILE A 150 -13.63 -1.59 -4.75
N GLN A 151 -14.39 -0.51 -4.61
CA GLN A 151 -15.51 -0.44 -3.68
C GLN A 151 -16.55 -1.53 -3.95
N THR A 152 -16.96 -1.68 -5.19
CA THR A 152 -17.99 -2.66 -5.58
C THR A 152 -17.56 -4.08 -5.20
N TYR A 153 -16.30 -4.44 -5.45
CA TYR A 153 -15.79 -5.75 -5.11
C TYR A 153 -15.74 -5.98 -3.60
N VAL A 154 -15.18 -5.04 -2.85
CA VAL A 154 -15.05 -5.13 -1.39
C VAL A 154 -16.42 -5.24 -0.71
N GLU A 155 -17.35 -4.35 -1.04
CA GLU A 155 -18.67 -4.30 -0.41
C GLU A 155 -19.52 -5.52 -0.78
N SER A 156 -19.40 -6.07 -2.01
CA SER A 156 -20.07 -7.32 -2.39
C SER A 156 -19.58 -8.54 -1.59
N ASN A 157 -18.38 -8.47 -1.02
CA ASN A 157 -17.82 -9.51 -0.16
C ASN A 157 -18.16 -9.31 1.33
N GLY A 158 -18.90 -8.23 1.69
CA GLY A 158 -19.37 -7.96 3.03
C GLY A 158 -18.39 -7.18 3.91
N PHE A 159 -17.39 -6.54 3.31
CA PHE A 159 -16.41 -5.68 3.97
C PHE A 159 -16.63 -4.20 3.62
N SER A 160 -15.91 -3.30 4.27
CA SER A 160 -16.00 -1.86 4.06
C SER A 160 -14.67 -1.27 3.59
N VAL A 161 -14.74 -0.31 2.68
CA VAL A 161 -13.57 0.44 2.19
C VAL A 161 -13.35 1.67 3.05
N VAL A 162 -12.14 1.87 3.56
CA VAL A 162 -11.74 3.08 4.27
C VAL A 162 -11.87 4.30 3.36
N ARG A 163 -12.38 5.43 3.90
CA ARG A 163 -12.66 6.65 3.13
C ARG A 163 -11.77 7.83 3.49
N THR A 164 -11.19 7.81 4.69
CA THR A 164 -10.38 8.92 5.21
C THR A 164 -9.02 9.02 4.52
N PHE A 165 -8.48 7.89 4.07
CA PHE A 165 -7.21 7.78 3.37
C PHE A 165 -7.44 7.24 1.97
N VAL A 166 -6.58 7.67 1.05
CA VAL A 166 -6.72 7.41 -0.38
C VAL A 166 -5.35 7.17 -1.00
N GLY A 167 -5.31 6.49 -2.13
CA GLY A 167 -4.13 6.38 -2.95
C GLY A 167 -3.74 7.71 -3.59
N HIS A 168 -2.61 7.73 -4.25
CA HIS A 168 -2.02 8.98 -4.73
C HIS A 168 -1.14 8.77 -5.98
N GLY A 169 -0.80 9.84 -6.66
CA GLY A 169 0.33 9.84 -7.57
C GLY A 169 1.63 9.61 -6.80
N VAL A 170 2.60 8.96 -7.42
CA VAL A 170 3.93 8.74 -6.83
C VAL A 170 5.01 8.97 -7.88
N GLY A 171 6.15 9.51 -7.48
CA GLY A 171 7.22 9.81 -8.42
C GLY A 171 8.40 10.50 -7.76
N ARG A 172 8.67 11.74 -8.11
CA ARG A 172 9.72 12.55 -7.47
C ARG A 172 9.39 12.91 -6.04
N GLN A 173 8.09 13.06 -5.75
CA GLN A 173 7.58 13.14 -4.40
C GLN A 173 6.94 11.81 -4.03
N LEU A 174 6.93 11.48 -2.75
CA LEU A 174 6.24 10.29 -2.24
C LEU A 174 4.73 10.38 -2.54
N HIS A 175 4.13 11.53 -2.24
CA HIS A 175 2.73 11.82 -2.57
C HIS A 175 2.67 12.93 -3.63
N GLU A 176 2.11 12.58 -4.78
CA GLU A 176 1.83 13.47 -5.90
C GLU A 176 0.33 13.46 -6.23
N GLU A 177 -0.13 14.45 -6.99
CA GLU A 177 -1.43 14.39 -7.65
C GLU A 177 -1.46 13.27 -8.73
N PRO A 178 -2.62 12.64 -8.96
CA PRO A 178 -3.92 12.88 -8.31
C PRO A 178 -4.10 12.03 -7.04
N GLU A 179 -5.04 12.43 -6.18
CA GLU A 179 -5.62 11.49 -5.21
C GLU A 179 -6.36 10.36 -5.93
N VAL A 180 -6.27 9.13 -5.38
CA VAL A 180 -6.90 7.92 -5.91
C VAL A 180 -7.77 7.28 -4.82
N PRO A 181 -8.98 7.78 -4.57
CA PRO A 181 -9.88 7.17 -3.60
C PRO A 181 -10.19 5.71 -3.94
N ASN A 182 -10.44 4.90 -2.91
CA ASN A 182 -10.86 3.51 -3.07
C ASN A 182 -12.39 3.34 -3.12
N TYR A 183 -13.11 4.44 -3.27
CA TYR A 183 -14.58 4.51 -3.33
C TYR A 183 -15.05 5.64 -4.23
N GLY A 184 -16.28 5.56 -4.71
CA GLY A 184 -16.91 6.63 -5.48
C GLY A 184 -17.74 6.13 -6.66
N HIS A 185 -18.33 7.09 -7.37
CA HIS A 185 -19.08 6.81 -8.60
C HIS A 185 -18.15 6.81 -9.81
N PRO A 186 -18.35 5.93 -10.79
CA PRO A 186 -17.51 5.87 -11.98
C PRO A 186 -17.63 7.13 -12.85
N GLY A 187 -16.65 7.38 -13.69
CA GLY A 187 -16.66 8.46 -14.67
C GLY A 187 -16.26 9.84 -14.14
N HIS A 188 -15.73 9.94 -12.91
CA HIS A 188 -15.34 11.19 -12.27
C HIS A 188 -13.82 11.31 -12.06
N GLY A 189 -13.39 12.51 -11.67
CA GLY A 189 -11.97 12.80 -11.40
C GLY A 189 -11.12 12.95 -12.66
N PRO A 190 -9.81 13.06 -12.50
CA PRO A 190 -8.87 13.21 -13.61
C PRO A 190 -8.93 12.04 -14.62
N ARG A 191 -8.72 12.34 -15.89
CA ARG A 191 -8.50 11.31 -16.91
C ARG A 191 -7.13 10.68 -16.70
N LEU A 192 -7.07 9.36 -16.81
CA LEU A 192 -5.83 8.62 -16.80
C LEU A 192 -5.10 8.81 -18.13
N LEU A 193 -3.83 9.16 -18.06
CA LEU A 193 -2.97 9.40 -19.20
C LEU A 193 -1.73 8.51 -19.10
N LYS A 194 -1.27 7.99 -20.22
CA LYS A 194 0.00 7.25 -20.33
C LYS A 194 1.14 8.02 -19.66
N GLY A 195 1.94 7.35 -18.85
CA GLY A 195 3.05 7.94 -18.10
C GLY A 195 2.68 8.45 -16.71
N MET A 196 1.41 8.39 -16.28
CA MET A 196 1.05 8.54 -14.88
C MET A 196 1.51 7.33 -14.09
N THR A 197 2.00 7.56 -12.87
CA THR A 197 2.34 6.52 -11.89
C THR A 197 1.55 6.76 -10.63
N LEU A 198 0.80 5.74 -10.18
CA LEU A 198 -0.17 5.82 -9.10
C LEU A 198 0.10 4.74 -8.05
N ALA A 199 0.06 5.11 -6.79
CA ALA A 199 -0.13 4.19 -5.68
C ALA A 199 -1.63 3.90 -5.58
N ILE A 200 -2.01 2.66 -5.85
CA ILE A 200 -3.39 2.19 -5.72
C ILE A 200 -3.40 1.26 -4.51
N GLU A 201 -4.14 1.66 -3.46
CA GLU A 201 -3.93 1.14 -2.11
C GLU A 201 -5.24 0.90 -1.35
N PRO A 202 -6.07 -0.08 -1.71
CA PRO A 202 -7.25 -0.41 -0.94
C PRO A 202 -6.92 -0.77 0.51
N MET A 203 -7.54 -0.04 1.44
CA MET A 203 -7.62 -0.33 2.87
C MET A 203 -9.03 -0.82 3.18
N VAL A 204 -9.13 -2.01 3.71
CA VAL A 204 -10.41 -2.74 3.87
C VAL A 204 -10.61 -3.17 5.31
N ASN A 205 -11.77 -2.84 5.87
CA ASN A 205 -12.15 -3.19 7.24
C ASN A 205 -13.22 -4.30 7.26
N VAL A 206 -13.13 -5.20 8.23
CA VAL A 206 -14.20 -6.19 8.50
C VAL A 206 -15.50 -5.52 8.91
N GLY A 207 -15.40 -4.42 9.66
CA GLY A 207 -16.56 -3.68 10.18
C GLY A 207 -16.88 -2.42 9.39
N THR A 208 -17.04 -1.30 10.10
CA THR A 208 -17.32 -0.01 9.47
C THR A 208 -16.08 0.57 8.77
N TYR A 209 -16.30 1.47 7.80
CA TYR A 209 -15.23 2.19 7.13
C TYR A 209 -14.57 3.27 8.00
N ASP A 210 -15.16 3.57 9.17
CA ASP A 210 -14.67 4.63 10.04
C ASP A 210 -13.35 4.26 10.72
N VAL A 211 -12.49 5.25 10.85
CA VAL A 211 -11.18 5.11 11.45
C VAL A 211 -10.91 6.24 12.45
N ARG A 212 -9.94 6.06 13.31
CA ARG A 212 -9.46 7.09 14.24
C ARG A 212 -7.94 7.09 14.31
N ILE A 213 -7.34 8.25 14.37
CA ILE A 213 -5.89 8.44 14.55
C ILE A 213 -5.60 8.44 16.06
N LEU A 214 -4.58 7.71 16.48
CA LEU A 214 -4.16 7.65 17.87
C LEU A 214 -3.38 8.90 18.30
N LYS A 215 -3.08 9.01 19.59
CA LYS A 215 -2.39 10.18 20.17
C LYS A 215 -0.96 10.40 19.67
N ASP A 216 -0.36 9.39 19.06
CA ASP A 216 0.96 9.52 18.42
C ASP A 216 0.92 10.32 17.11
N GLY A 217 -0.28 10.66 16.63
CA GLY A 217 -0.51 11.46 15.43
C GLY A 217 -0.37 10.68 14.11
N TRP A 218 -0.09 9.37 14.16
CA TRP A 218 0.16 8.51 13.00
C TRP A 218 -0.70 7.27 12.96
N THR A 219 -0.58 6.43 13.99
CA THR A 219 -1.25 5.12 14.01
C THR A 219 -2.75 5.28 13.85
N THR A 220 -3.26 4.76 12.76
CA THR A 220 -4.67 4.81 12.40
C THR A 220 -5.30 3.45 12.62
N VAL A 221 -6.35 3.39 13.42
CA VAL A 221 -7.05 2.15 13.78
C VAL A 221 -8.51 2.20 13.35
N THR A 222 -9.14 1.03 13.17
CA THR A 222 -10.58 0.93 12.94
C THR A 222 -11.35 1.50 14.13
N ALA A 223 -12.47 2.17 13.88
CA ALA A 223 -13.27 2.78 14.95
C ALA A 223 -13.95 1.71 15.84
N ASP A 224 -14.24 0.55 15.29
CA ASP A 224 -14.95 -0.56 15.95
C ASP A 224 -14.02 -1.67 16.49
N GLY A 225 -12.70 -1.54 16.31
CA GLY A 225 -11.70 -2.52 16.81
C GLY A 225 -11.67 -3.83 16.02
N LYS A 226 -12.32 -3.92 14.86
CA LYS A 226 -12.27 -5.09 13.99
C LYS A 226 -11.04 -5.06 13.08
N LEU A 227 -10.72 -6.19 12.47
CA LEU A 227 -9.54 -6.34 11.61
C LEU A 227 -9.60 -5.40 10.39
N SER A 228 -8.42 -4.96 9.97
CA SER A 228 -8.18 -4.23 8.72
C SER A 228 -7.06 -4.88 7.93
N ALA A 229 -7.13 -4.82 6.62
CA ALA A 229 -6.05 -5.22 5.72
C ALA A 229 -5.77 -4.12 4.70
N HIS A 230 -4.53 -4.08 4.25
CA HIS A 230 -4.02 -3.12 3.26
C HIS A 230 -3.27 -3.87 2.17
N TYR A 231 -3.50 -3.49 0.92
CA TYR A 231 -2.75 -3.98 -0.23
C TYR A 231 -2.51 -2.84 -1.21
N GLU A 232 -1.28 -2.73 -1.68
CA GLU A 232 -0.88 -1.61 -2.51
C GLU A 232 0.19 -1.99 -3.51
N ASN A 233 0.15 -1.38 -4.69
CA ASN A 233 1.28 -1.32 -5.60
C ASN A 233 1.33 0.01 -6.35
N THR A 234 2.56 0.41 -6.72
CA THR A 234 2.79 1.45 -7.72
C THR A 234 2.49 0.91 -9.11
N VAL A 235 1.59 1.57 -9.81
CA VAL A 235 1.08 1.19 -11.13
C VAL A 235 1.37 2.30 -12.15
N LEU A 236 1.93 1.93 -13.29
CA LEU A 236 2.10 2.80 -14.45
C LEU A 236 0.89 2.69 -15.39
N ILE A 237 0.31 3.82 -15.71
CA ILE A 237 -0.74 3.93 -16.74
C ILE A 237 -0.09 3.86 -18.11
N THR A 238 -0.53 2.92 -18.93
CA THR A 238 -0.08 2.72 -20.31
C THR A 238 -1.21 2.96 -21.30
N ASP A 239 -0.94 2.84 -22.57
CA ASP A 239 -1.95 2.82 -23.66
C ASP A 239 -2.59 1.42 -23.88
N GLY A 240 -2.08 0.41 -23.17
CA GLY A 240 -2.60 -0.96 -23.10
C GLY A 240 -2.89 -1.37 -21.66
N GLU A 241 -2.49 -2.60 -21.31
CA GLU A 241 -2.60 -3.10 -19.94
C GLU A 241 -1.72 -2.28 -18.97
N PRO A 242 -2.17 -2.00 -17.74
CA PRO A 242 -1.37 -1.29 -16.76
C PRO A 242 -0.14 -2.11 -16.36
N GLU A 243 0.98 -1.45 -16.10
CA GLU A 243 2.20 -2.09 -15.61
C GLU A 243 2.29 -1.93 -14.09
N ILE A 244 2.32 -3.04 -13.34
CA ILE A 244 2.61 -3.00 -11.90
C ILE A 244 4.12 -2.90 -11.74
N LEU A 245 4.61 -1.79 -11.20
CA LEU A 245 6.05 -1.54 -11.06
C LEU A 245 6.65 -2.21 -9.83
N THR A 246 5.88 -2.43 -8.77
CA THR A 246 6.31 -3.02 -7.51
C THR A 246 6.10 -4.54 -7.47
N VAL A 247 6.59 -5.22 -8.50
CA VAL A 247 6.58 -6.68 -8.58
C VAL A 247 7.92 -7.24 -8.12
N ASN A 248 7.89 -8.29 -7.31
CA ASN A 248 9.07 -9.09 -7.00
C ASN A 248 9.15 -10.27 -7.96
N GLU A 249 10.07 -10.25 -8.90
CA GLU A 249 10.27 -11.30 -9.92
C GLU A 249 10.82 -12.62 -9.35
N GLY A 250 10.99 -12.73 -8.05
CA GLY A 250 11.61 -13.87 -7.35
C GLY A 250 10.65 -14.70 -6.48
N LEU A 251 9.33 -14.49 -6.56
CA LEU A 251 8.33 -15.29 -5.82
C LEU A 251 7.28 -15.84 -6.77
#